data_976fb107104965130fd4e643cd112457
#
_entry.id   976fb107104965130fd4e643cd112457
#
_cell.length_a   1.000
_cell.length_b   1.000
_cell.length_c   1.000
_cell.angle_alpha   90.00
_cell.angle_beta   90.00
_cell.angle_gamma   90.00
#
_symmetry.space_group_name_H-M   'P 1'
#
loop_
_entity.id
_entity.type
_entity.pdbx_description
1 polymer ?
#
loop_
_entity_poly.entity_id
_entity_poly.type
_entity_poly.pdbx_seq_one_letter_code
_entity_poly.pdbx_strand_id
1 'polypeptide(L)'
;MILHYDVLVIGGGHAGCEAACASANMGAKTCLVTMDMNKIAQMSCNPAVGGIAKGQIVREIDALGGQMGLATDATAIQFRMLNRSKGPAMWSPRAQCDRGKFIWEWRNILDKTDNLDIWQDQADELLVENKCAVGVKTIWGVELRAKAIIITAGTFLNGLMHIGRTMVPGGRIAEPAVPHFTESITRHGIRSERMKTGTPVRIDRRSVDFNEMVVQEGEHDFHQFSYMGKHRVLPQLTCWTCNTNAKVHEILRSGLKDSPLYNGQIQSIGPRYCPSIETKLVTFADREQHPLFLEPEGTDTNEMYLNGFSSSLPMEIQIEALRQIPAFRNIKVYRPGYAIEYDFFDPTQLKHSLESKIISGLFMAGQVNGTTGYEEAGGQGTIAGINAAIFCTGGEPLVLHRDEAYIGVLIDDLVTKGVDEPYRMFTSRAEYRILLRQDDADARLTEKAYQLGVAKTDRFNWWMEKKQSIEEIERFCQTFPIKPRLINGALEAMGSTPLVYGCKLEDLITRPELNIDKLEEVVPELKEQLDRLPNRREEIKEAAEVHIKYKGYIERERIVADKMHRLENIRIKDHFNYNELQQLSTEARQKLTAINPETLAQASRIPGVSPSDINVLLVLLGR
;
A
#
# COMPACT_ATOMS: atom_id res chain seq x y z
N MET A 1 32.41 4.66 -18.60
CA MET A 1 31.29 5.16 -19.44
C MET A 1 30.41 6.01 -18.54
N ILE A 2 30.01 7.19 -18.99
CA ILE A 2 29.14 8.11 -18.24
C ILE A 2 27.87 8.30 -19.04
N LEU A 3 26.70 8.08 -18.40
CA LEU A 3 25.38 8.28 -18.98
C LEU A 3 24.62 9.35 -18.19
N HIS A 4 23.82 10.17 -18.84
CA HIS A 4 23.11 11.29 -18.24
C HIS A 4 21.59 11.15 -18.36
N TYR A 5 20.92 11.34 -17.23
CA TYR A 5 19.47 11.31 -17.07
C TYR A 5 19.00 12.52 -16.26
N ASP A 6 17.70 12.74 -16.17
CA ASP A 6 17.09 13.65 -15.20
C ASP A 6 16.86 12.93 -13.87
N VAL A 7 16.32 11.72 -13.93
CA VAL A 7 15.98 10.90 -12.75
C VAL A 7 16.61 9.51 -12.88
N LEU A 8 17.26 9.05 -11.81
CA LEU A 8 17.69 7.65 -11.64
C LEU A 8 16.86 6.98 -10.56
N VAL A 9 16.35 5.79 -10.84
CA VAL A 9 15.64 4.95 -9.88
C VAL A 9 16.44 3.69 -9.62
N ILE A 10 16.81 3.43 -8.37
CA ILE A 10 17.68 2.33 -7.97
C ILE A 10 16.87 1.23 -7.31
N GLY A 11 16.60 0.16 -8.04
CA GLY A 11 15.82 -1.00 -7.63
C GLY A 11 14.52 -1.17 -8.39
N GLY A 12 14.33 -2.32 -9.06
CA GLY A 12 13.16 -2.65 -9.89
C GLY A 12 12.01 -3.33 -9.12
N GLY A 13 11.82 -3.01 -7.82
CA GLY A 13 10.65 -3.43 -7.05
C GLY A 13 9.42 -2.57 -7.31
N HIS A 14 8.31 -2.80 -6.57
CA HIS A 14 7.05 -2.05 -6.76
C HIS A 14 7.24 -0.53 -6.63
N ALA A 15 8.03 -0.07 -5.65
CA ALA A 15 8.33 1.35 -5.50
C ALA A 15 9.10 1.90 -6.71
N GLY A 16 10.12 1.16 -7.17
CA GLY A 16 10.94 1.59 -8.29
C GLY A 16 10.18 1.64 -9.61
N CYS A 17 9.34 0.65 -9.87
CA CYS A 17 8.50 0.62 -11.08
C CYS A 17 7.54 1.81 -11.12
N GLU A 18 6.84 2.08 -10.02
CA GLU A 18 5.94 3.24 -9.95
C GLU A 18 6.69 4.56 -10.04
N ALA A 19 7.84 4.70 -9.35
CA ALA A 19 8.66 5.91 -9.41
C ALA A 19 9.18 6.19 -10.82
N ALA A 20 9.64 5.15 -11.51
CA ALA A 20 10.14 5.26 -12.88
C ALA A 20 9.05 5.67 -13.87
N CYS A 21 7.87 5.02 -13.80
CA CYS A 21 6.73 5.39 -14.64
C CYS A 21 6.26 6.82 -14.35
N ALA A 22 6.14 7.22 -13.06
CA ALA A 22 5.69 8.54 -12.68
C ALA A 22 6.63 9.63 -13.21
N SER A 23 7.94 9.49 -13.00
CA SER A 23 8.94 10.46 -13.48
C SER A 23 8.95 10.57 -15.01
N ALA A 24 8.95 9.41 -15.69
CA ALA A 24 8.99 9.36 -17.16
C ALA A 24 7.70 9.92 -17.79
N ASN A 25 6.53 9.66 -17.20
CA ASN A 25 5.25 10.20 -17.64
C ASN A 25 5.17 11.73 -17.53
N MET A 26 5.90 12.34 -16.60
CA MET A 26 6.04 13.79 -16.48
C MET A 26 7.08 14.37 -17.45
N GLY A 27 7.69 13.56 -18.33
CA GLY A 27 8.64 13.98 -19.34
C GLY A 27 10.10 13.98 -18.90
N ALA A 28 10.43 13.56 -17.68
CA ALA A 28 11.81 13.43 -17.24
C ALA A 28 12.49 12.23 -17.91
N LYS A 29 13.70 12.44 -18.45
CA LYS A 29 14.53 11.35 -18.96
C LYS A 29 14.96 10.47 -17.78
N THR A 30 14.35 9.31 -17.65
CA THR A 30 14.43 8.42 -16.48
C THR A 30 15.19 7.14 -16.80
N CYS A 31 15.99 6.64 -15.86
CA CYS A 31 16.58 5.30 -15.95
C CYS A 31 16.27 4.49 -14.69
N LEU A 32 15.71 3.29 -14.88
CA LEU A 32 15.51 2.30 -13.84
C LEU A 32 16.70 1.33 -13.82
N VAL A 33 17.46 1.34 -12.72
CA VAL A 33 18.58 0.43 -12.51
C VAL A 33 18.11 -0.78 -11.70
N THR A 34 18.28 -1.98 -12.23
CA THR A 34 17.88 -3.23 -11.56
C THR A 34 18.92 -4.32 -11.76
N MET A 35 19.11 -5.17 -10.77
CA MET A 35 20.06 -6.28 -10.84
C MET A 35 19.58 -7.39 -11.79
N ASP A 36 18.26 -7.59 -11.92
CA ASP A 36 17.68 -8.63 -12.78
C ASP A 36 16.38 -8.14 -13.41
N MET A 37 16.41 -7.94 -14.74
CA MET A 37 15.26 -7.49 -15.51
C MET A 37 14.12 -8.53 -15.59
N ASN A 38 14.39 -9.80 -15.26
CA ASN A 38 13.38 -10.87 -15.24
C ASN A 38 12.64 -10.96 -13.90
N LYS A 39 13.01 -10.12 -12.92
CA LYS A 39 12.44 -10.11 -11.57
C LYS A 39 11.84 -8.75 -11.17
N ILE A 40 11.59 -7.92 -12.15
CA ILE A 40 10.96 -6.61 -11.96
C ILE A 40 9.59 -6.79 -11.31
N ALA A 41 9.30 -5.97 -10.28
CA ALA A 41 8.08 -6.01 -9.48
C ALA A 41 7.69 -7.39 -8.94
N GLN A 42 8.68 -8.28 -8.73
CA GLN A 42 8.40 -9.63 -8.24
C GLN A 42 7.73 -9.61 -6.87
N MET A 43 6.60 -10.32 -6.75
CA MET A 43 5.91 -10.55 -5.49
C MET A 43 6.72 -11.54 -4.62
N SER A 44 7.55 -11.00 -3.73
CA SER A 44 8.47 -11.80 -2.90
C SER A 44 7.76 -12.54 -1.77
N CYS A 45 6.62 -12.04 -1.33
CA CYS A 45 5.78 -12.61 -0.28
C CYS A 45 4.54 -13.24 -0.90
N ASN A 46 3.32 -12.88 -0.47
CA ASN A 46 2.08 -13.40 -1.01
C ASN A 46 1.83 -12.92 -2.46
N PRO A 47 1.22 -13.76 -3.32
CA PRO A 47 0.90 -13.40 -4.70
C PRO A 47 -0.43 -12.61 -4.78
N ALA A 48 -0.54 -11.53 -4.04
CA ALA A 48 -1.76 -10.75 -3.95
C ALA A 48 -1.50 -9.25 -3.81
N VAL A 49 -2.40 -8.44 -4.36
CA VAL A 49 -2.42 -6.98 -4.26
C VAL A 49 -3.70 -6.53 -3.60
N GLY A 50 -3.60 -5.47 -2.79
CA GLY A 50 -4.73 -4.92 -2.06
C GLY A 50 -4.96 -5.57 -0.69
N GLY A 51 -6.18 -5.44 -0.18
CA GLY A 51 -6.54 -5.79 1.18
C GLY A 51 -6.85 -4.56 2.04
N ILE A 52 -7.05 -4.77 3.34
CA ILE A 52 -7.50 -3.71 4.27
C ILE A 52 -6.56 -2.52 4.24
N ALA A 53 -7.08 -1.34 3.92
CA ALA A 53 -6.39 -0.07 3.64
C ALA A 53 -5.48 -0.08 2.40
N LYS A 54 -4.98 -1.23 2.00
CA LYS A 54 -4.03 -1.39 0.89
C LYS A 54 -4.72 -1.28 -0.47
N GLY A 55 -5.93 -1.82 -0.58
CA GLY A 55 -6.76 -1.66 -1.78
C GLY A 55 -7.05 -0.19 -2.07
N GLN A 56 -7.27 0.61 -1.04
CA GLN A 56 -7.42 2.07 -1.16
C GLN A 56 -6.15 2.72 -1.72
N ILE A 57 -4.97 2.34 -1.21
CA ILE A 57 -3.68 2.85 -1.73
C ILE A 57 -3.51 2.51 -3.22
N VAL A 58 -3.85 1.30 -3.65
CA VAL A 58 -3.75 0.93 -5.09
C VAL A 58 -4.68 1.78 -5.95
N ARG A 59 -5.91 2.06 -5.48
CA ARG A 59 -6.84 2.96 -6.16
C ARG A 59 -6.31 4.39 -6.24
N GLU A 60 -5.62 4.86 -5.19
CA GLU A 60 -4.97 6.17 -5.15
C GLU A 60 -3.74 6.23 -6.08
N ILE A 61 -2.90 5.20 -6.10
CA ILE A 61 -1.81 5.06 -7.07
C ILE A 61 -2.36 5.17 -8.49
N ASP A 62 -3.41 4.41 -8.81
CA ASP A 62 -4.05 4.44 -10.12
C ASP A 62 -4.63 5.82 -10.47
N ALA A 63 -5.33 6.47 -9.53
CA ALA A 63 -5.85 7.82 -9.72
C ALA A 63 -4.76 8.86 -10.02
N LEU A 64 -3.57 8.69 -9.44
CA LEU A 64 -2.38 9.50 -9.72
C LEU A 64 -1.69 9.16 -11.06
N GLY A 65 -2.18 8.18 -11.82
CA GLY A 65 -1.58 7.75 -13.08
C GLY A 65 -0.60 6.58 -12.97
N GLY A 66 -0.49 5.97 -11.78
CA GLY A 66 0.34 4.78 -11.55
C GLY A 66 -0.18 3.53 -12.24
N GLN A 67 0.58 2.47 -12.20
CA GLN A 67 0.42 1.28 -13.05
C GLN A 67 0.06 0.00 -12.28
N MET A 68 0.20 -0.01 -10.95
CA MET A 68 -0.05 -1.19 -10.11
C MET A 68 -1.48 -1.72 -10.26
N GLY A 69 -2.46 -0.82 -10.36
CA GLY A 69 -3.86 -1.18 -10.59
C GLY A 69 -4.04 -1.92 -11.92
N LEU A 70 -3.46 -1.39 -13.01
CA LEU A 70 -3.50 -1.99 -14.34
C LEU A 70 -2.82 -3.37 -14.37
N ALA A 71 -1.61 -3.47 -13.81
CA ALA A 71 -0.88 -4.74 -13.73
C ALA A 71 -1.65 -5.79 -12.90
N THR A 72 -2.30 -5.36 -11.83
CA THR A 72 -3.15 -6.22 -10.99
C THR A 72 -4.35 -6.72 -11.78
N ASP A 73 -5.10 -5.84 -12.43
CA ASP A 73 -6.27 -6.21 -13.21
C ASP A 73 -5.93 -7.15 -14.37
N ALA A 74 -4.79 -6.93 -15.04
CA ALA A 74 -4.32 -7.77 -16.13
C ALA A 74 -3.96 -9.19 -15.69
N THR A 75 -3.55 -9.37 -14.42
CA THR A 75 -2.98 -10.64 -13.94
C THR A 75 -3.75 -11.29 -12.80
N ALA A 76 -4.84 -10.66 -12.36
CA ALA A 76 -5.70 -11.20 -11.30
C ALA A 76 -6.26 -12.57 -11.68
N ILE A 77 -6.26 -13.50 -10.71
CA ILE A 77 -6.79 -14.86 -10.81
C ILE A 77 -7.93 -15.15 -9.84
N GLN A 78 -8.08 -14.34 -8.80
CA GLN A 78 -9.19 -14.33 -7.87
C GLN A 78 -9.39 -12.92 -7.30
N PHE A 79 -10.62 -12.54 -7.00
CA PHE A 79 -10.96 -11.25 -6.42
C PHE A 79 -11.89 -11.40 -5.21
N ARG A 80 -11.71 -10.49 -4.22
CA ARG A 80 -12.63 -10.32 -3.10
C ARG A 80 -12.67 -8.86 -2.65
N MET A 81 -13.87 -8.35 -2.35
CA MET A 81 -14.03 -7.07 -1.65
C MET A 81 -14.12 -7.33 -0.15
N LEU A 82 -13.05 -7.01 0.58
CA LEU A 82 -12.99 -7.20 2.02
C LEU A 82 -13.83 -6.14 2.76
N ASN A 83 -14.36 -6.51 3.92
CA ASN A 83 -15.14 -5.63 4.80
C ASN A 83 -16.45 -5.07 4.18
N ARG A 84 -17.08 -5.72 3.22
CA ARG A 84 -18.37 -5.27 2.65
C ARG A 84 -19.42 -4.98 3.73
N SER A 85 -19.51 -5.80 4.77
CA SER A 85 -20.45 -5.62 5.88
C SER A 85 -20.17 -4.42 6.79
N LYS A 86 -19.00 -3.76 6.66
CA LYS A 86 -18.60 -2.64 7.50
C LYS A 86 -18.83 -1.26 6.85
N GLY A 87 -19.41 -1.25 5.65
CA GLY A 87 -19.71 -0.04 4.91
C GLY A 87 -18.55 0.49 4.04
N PRO A 88 -18.85 1.46 3.14
CA PRO A 88 -17.96 1.92 2.07
C PRO A 88 -16.61 2.46 2.54
N ALA A 89 -16.58 3.12 3.71
CA ALA A 89 -15.34 3.62 4.31
C ALA A 89 -14.30 2.50 4.63
N MET A 90 -14.76 1.24 4.70
CA MET A 90 -13.94 0.08 5.05
C MET A 90 -13.77 -0.90 3.89
N TRP A 91 -14.50 -0.73 2.79
CA TRP A 91 -14.39 -1.61 1.63
C TRP A 91 -12.96 -1.58 1.08
N SER A 92 -12.41 -2.75 0.89
CA SER A 92 -11.01 -2.90 0.55
C SER A 92 -10.83 -3.99 -0.50
N PRO A 93 -10.61 -3.65 -1.77
CA PRO A 93 -10.42 -4.62 -2.83
C PRO A 93 -9.12 -5.41 -2.62
N ARG A 94 -9.16 -6.72 -2.90
CA ARG A 94 -8.01 -7.62 -2.86
C ARG A 94 -8.08 -8.60 -4.02
N ALA A 95 -7.03 -8.70 -4.80
CA ALA A 95 -6.87 -9.68 -5.87
C ALA A 95 -5.68 -10.61 -5.58
N GLN A 96 -5.89 -11.91 -5.79
CA GLN A 96 -4.80 -12.84 -6.02
C GLN A 96 -4.33 -12.66 -7.46
N CYS A 97 -3.02 -12.64 -7.68
CA CYS A 97 -2.43 -12.46 -8.99
C CYS A 97 -1.63 -13.68 -9.42
N ASP A 98 -1.55 -13.91 -10.72
CA ASP A 98 -0.55 -14.79 -11.29
C ASP A 98 0.81 -14.11 -11.22
N ARG A 99 1.66 -14.60 -10.31
CA ARG A 99 2.96 -14.00 -10.00
C ARG A 99 3.89 -13.92 -11.22
N GLY A 100 3.88 -14.95 -12.05
CA GLY A 100 4.70 -14.96 -13.27
C GLY A 100 4.21 -13.93 -14.29
N LYS A 101 2.90 -13.90 -14.54
CA LYS A 101 2.29 -12.94 -15.46
C LYS A 101 2.41 -11.50 -14.95
N PHE A 102 2.37 -11.28 -13.63
CA PHE A 102 2.55 -9.96 -13.03
C PHE A 102 3.93 -9.35 -13.31
N ILE A 103 5.00 -10.16 -13.25
CA ILE A 103 6.36 -9.74 -13.61
C ILE A 103 6.41 -9.33 -15.09
N TRP A 104 5.83 -10.13 -15.98
CA TRP A 104 5.80 -9.86 -17.42
C TRP A 104 4.95 -8.64 -17.76
N GLU A 105 3.83 -8.46 -17.09
CA GLU A 105 2.98 -7.28 -17.31
C GLU A 105 3.69 -6.00 -16.89
N TRP A 106 4.35 -5.98 -15.73
CA TRP A 106 5.17 -4.86 -15.32
C TRP A 106 6.31 -4.58 -16.30
N ARG A 107 6.99 -5.61 -16.78
CA ARG A 107 8.03 -5.44 -17.79
C ARG A 107 7.47 -4.83 -19.07
N ASN A 108 6.32 -5.29 -19.54
CA ASN A 108 5.63 -4.77 -20.71
C ASN A 108 5.19 -3.30 -20.53
N ILE A 109 4.75 -2.93 -19.34
CA ILE A 109 4.42 -1.53 -18.99
C ILE A 109 5.68 -0.64 -19.09
N LEU A 110 6.77 -1.06 -18.45
CA LEU A 110 8.01 -0.29 -18.44
C LEU A 110 8.61 -0.14 -19.85
N ASP A 111 8.63 -1.21 -20.64
CA ASP A 111 9.16 -1.20 -22.01
C ASP A 111 8.34 -0.31 -22.97
N LYS A 112 7.07 -0.01 -22.61
CA LYS A 112 6.18 0.88 -23.39
C LYS A 112 6.10 2.31 -22.84
N THR A 113 6.76 2.58 -21.74
CA THR A 113 6.75 3.90 -21.12
C THR A 113 7.77 4.79 -21.82
N ASP A 114 7.30 5.88 -22.44
CA ASP A 114 8.18 6.87 -23.07
C ASP A 114 9.13 7.52 -22.04
N ASN A 115 10.31 7.94 -22.49
CA ASN A 115 11.36 8.56 -21.66
C ASN A 115 11.96 7.67 -20.58
N LEU A 116 11.72 6.35 -20.60
CA LEU A 116 12.22 5.40 -19.62
C LEU A 116 13.21 4.41 -20.24
N ASP A 117 14.43 4.43 -19.73
CA ASP A 117 15.44 3.40 -20.00
C ASP A 117 15.52 2.42 -18.83
N ILE A 118 15.85 1.16 -19.10
CA ILE A 118 16.17 0.17 -18.07
C ILE A 118 17.64 -0.22 -18.22
N TRP A 119 18.37 -0.18 -17.09
CA TRP A 119 19.76 -0.57 -17.01
C TRP A 119 19.95 -1.74 -16.06
N GLN A 120 20.41 -2.89 -16.57
CA GLN A 120 20.67 -4.05 -15.71
C GLN A 120 22.07 -3.99 -15.14
N ASP A 121 22.17 -3.59 -13.88
CA ASP A 121 23.41 -3.52 -13.11
C ASP A 121 23.09 -3.39 -11.61
N GLN A 122 24.11 -3.47 -10.78
CA GLN A 122 24.02 -3.21 -9.34
C GLN A 122 24.65 -1.85 -9.01
N ALA A 123 23.91 -0.99 -8.33
CA ALA A 123 24.46 0.24 -7.75
C ALA A 123 25.39 -0.12 -6.57
N ASP A 124 26.56 0.47 -6.54
CA ASP A 124 27.60 0.23 -5.53
C ASP A 124 27.95 1.48 -4.72
N GLU A 125 27.93 2.65 -5.35
CA GLU A 125 28.29 3.92 -4.72
C GLU A 125 27.34 5.05 -5.13
N LEU A 126 26.83 5.79 -4.13
CA LEU A 126 26.12 7.06 -4.34
C LEU A 126 27.14 8.19 -4.58
N LEU A 127 27.00 8.91 -5.67
CA LEU A 127 27.85 10.07 -6.00
C LEU A 127 27.20 11.35 -5.46
N VAL A 128 27.91 12.03 -4.57
CA VAL A 128 27.44 13.27 -3.92
C VAL A 128 28.46 14.37 -4.10
N GLU A 129 28.03 15.52 -4.59
CA GLU A 129 28.84 16.74 -4.77
C GLU A 129 28.14 17.91 -4.07
N ASN A 130 28.83 18.64 -3.21
CA ASN A 130 28.28 19.81 -2.49
C ASN A 130 26.93 19.53 -1.78
N LYS A 131 26.78 18.37 -1.14
CA LYS A 131 25.53 17.89 -0.52
C LYS A 131 24.36 17.67 -1.49
N CYS A 132 24.64 17.54 -2.78
CA CYS A 132 23.65 17.18 -3.79
C CYS A 132 23.98 15.79 -4.33
N ALA A 133 22.98 14.92 -4.45
CA ALA A 133 23.12 13.67 -5.16
C ALA A 133 23.25 13.96 -6.67
N VAL A 134 24.29 13.41 -7.30
CA VAL A 134 24.60 13.68 -8.72
C VAL A 134 24.68 12.42 -9.58
N GLY A 135 24.50 11.24 -8.99
CA GLY A 135 24.54 9.99 -9.73
C GLY A 135 24.82 8.77 -8.85
N VAL A 136 24.99 7.63 -9.50
CA VAL A 136 25.49 6.41 -8.89
C VAL A 136 26.58 5.79 -9.72
N LYS A 137 27.50 5.09 -9.09
CA LYS A 137 28.47 4.21 -9.73
C LYS A 137 28.06 2.78 -9.52
N THR A 138 28.11 1.98 -10.59
CA THR A 138 27.76 0.57 -10.55
C THR A 138 28.98 -0.31 -10.29
N ILE A 139 28.75 -1.59 -9.95
CA ILE A 139 29.82 -2.58 -9.71
C ILE A 139 30.73 -2.76 -10.94
N TRP A 140 30.22 -2.52 -12.14
CA TRP A 140 31.00 -2.56 -13.39
C TRP A 140 31.73 -1.27 -13.69
N GLY A 141 31.68 -0.28 -12.77
CA GLY A 141 32.34 1.01 -12.91
C GLY A 141 31.65 1.99 -13.87
N VAL A 142 30.39 1.74 -14.24
CA VAL A 142 29.59 2.68 -15.02
C VAL A 142 29.08 3.80 -14.11
N GLU A 143 29.30 5.07 -14.49
CA GLU A 143 28.70 6.21 -13.81
C GLU A 143 27.40 6.61 -14.52
N LEU A 144 26.30 6.55 -13.77
CA LEU A 144 25.00 7.06 -14.17
C LEU A 144 24.77 8.37 -13.45
N ARG A 145 24.78 9.48 -14.19
CA ARG A 145 24.62 10.84 -13.67
C ARG A 145 23.17 11.31 -13.81
N ALA A 146 22.63 11.96 -12.77
CA ALA A 146 21.29 12.53 -12.81
C ALA A 146 21.14 13.70 -11.84
N LYS A 147 20.06 14.49 -12.04
CA LYS A 147 19.67 15.58 -11.15
C LYS A 147 18.97 15.08 -9.88
N ALA A 148 18.22 13.98 -10.00
CA ALA A 148 17.52 13.36 -8.86
C ALA A 148 17.74 11.85 -8.86
N ILE A 149 17.86 11.26 -7.66
CA ILE A 149 18.11 9.83 -7.45
C ILE A 149 17.09 9.31 -6.45
N ILE A 150 16.41 8.21 -6.78
CA ILE A 150 15.40 7.57 -5.95
C ILE A 150 15.90 6.18 -5.53
N ILE A 151 16.08 5.96 -4.23
CA ILE A 151 16.51 4.67 -3.69
C ILE A 151 15.28 3.83 -3.34
N THR A 152 15.15 2.65 -3.97
CA THR A 152 14.03 1.72 -3.79
C THR A 152 14.51 0.27 -3.63
N ALA A 153 15.62 0.06 -2.92
CA ALA A 153 16.41 -1.18 -2.92
C ALA A 153 15.76 -2.36 -2.14
N GLY A 154 14.58 -2.22 -1.56
CA GLY A 154 13.85 -3.31 -0.90
C GLY A 154 14.63 -3.96 0.25
N THR A 155 14.81 -5.28 0.20
CA THR A 155 15.52 -6.09 1.21
C THR A 155 16.97 -6.40 0.82
N PHE A 156 17.52 -5.71 -0.18
CA PHE A 156 18.81 -6.08 -0.76
C PHE A 156 20.01 -5.43 -0.08
N LEU A 157 19.83 -4.25 0.56
CA LEU A 157 20.90 -3.55 1.25
C LEU A 157 21.38 -4.35 2.47
N ASN A 158 22.61 -4.86 2.41
CA ASN A 158 23.18 -5.78 3.40
C ASN A 158 22.22 -6.92 3.78
N GLY A 159 21.47 -7.42 2.79
CA GLY A 159 20.49 -8.49 2.97
C GLY A 159 21.13 -9.76 3.53
N LEU A 160 20.56 -10.33 4.60
CA LEU A 160 21.04 -11.54 5.25
C LEU A 160 19.84 -12.46 5.56
N MET A 161 19.82 -13.61 4.90
CA MET A 161 18.77 -14.62 5.08
C MET A 161 19.15 -15.59 6.19
N HIS A 162 18.14 -16.02 6.97
CA HIS A 162 18.30 -16.93 8.10
C HIS A 162 17.33 -18.12 7.99
N ILE A 163 17.87 -19.34 8.10
CA ILE A 163 17.13 -20.60 8.26
C ILE A 163 17.81 -21.38 9.37
N GLY A 164 17.16 -21.49 10.52
CA GLY A 164 17.80 -22.01 11.72
C GLY A 164 19.08 -21.23 12.03
N ARG A 165 20.19 -21.93 12.26
CA ARG A 165 21.49 -21.30 12.53
C ARG A 165 22.25 -20.87 11.27
N THR A 166 21.78 -21.25 10.09
CA THR A 166 22.44 -20.92 8.82
C THR A 166 22.10 -19.50 8.39
N MET A 167 23.13 -18.74 8.02
CA MET A 167 23.03 -17.39 7.51
C MET A 167 23.63 -17.32 6.10
N VAL A 168 22.89 -16.73 5.16
CA VAL A 168 23.32 -16.60 3.77
C VAL A 168 23.10 -15.15 3.31
N PRO A 169 24.15 -14.43 2.87
CA PRO A 169 23.98 -13.11 2.28
C PRO A 169 23.08 -13.19 1.03
N GLY A 170 22.08 -12.31 0.97
CA GLY A 170 21.15 -12.23 -0.16
C GLY A 170 19.94 -11.38 0.17
N GLY A 171 19.36 -10.73 -0.83
CA GLY A 171 18.12 -9.96 -0.69
C GLY A 171 16.86 -10.82 -0.74
N ARG A 172 16.93 -11.93 -1.49
CA ARG A 172 15.94 -13.02 -1.60
C ARG A 172 16.68 -14.33 -1.87
N ILE A 173 15.97 -15.45 -1.72
CA ILE A 173 16.59 -16.75 -2.00
C ILE A 173 17.11 -16.80 -3.45
N ALA A 174 18.35 -17.22 -3.62
CA ALA A 174 19.10 -17.26 -4.90
C ALA A 174 19.31 -15.87 -5.57
N GLU A 175 19.24 -14.77 -4.81
CA GLU A 175 19.54 -13.42 -5.28
C GLU A 175 20.56 -12.74 -4.35
N PRO A 176 21.64 -12.12 -4.89
CA PRO A 176 22.72 -11.58 -4.07
C PRO A 176 22.26 -10.38 -3.23
N ALA A 177 22.99 -10.11 -2.14
CA ALA A 177 22.87 -8.86 -1.40
C ALA A 177 23.68 -7.74 -2.06
N VAL A 178 23.37 -6.49 -1.69
CA VAL A 178 24.12 -5.28 -2.08
C VAL A 178 24.89 -4.78 -0.85
N PRO A 179 26.19 -5.09 -0.73
CA PRO A 179 26.90 -4.89 0.53
C PRO A 179 27.38 -3.44 0.75
N HIS A 180 27.83 -2.70 -0.27
CA HIS A 180 28.55 -1.43 -0.08
C HIS A 180 27.69 -0.18 -0.20
N PHE A 181 26.52 -0.30 -0.80
CA PHE A 181 25.72 0.86 -1.15
C PHE A 181 25.19 1.64 0.07
N THR A 182 24.79 0.95 1.15
CA THR A 182 24.40 1.60 2.41
C THR A 182 25.52 2.45 2.97
N GLU A 183 26.74 1.94 3.00
CA GLU A 183 27.90 2.64 3.53
C GLU A 183 28.21 3.91 2.73
N SER A 184 28.03 3.83 1.40
CA SER A 184 28.19 5.00 0.52
C SER A 184 27.18 6.11 0.80
N ILE A 185 25.99 5.79 1.32
CA ILE A 185 24.95 6.74 1.70
C ILE A 185 25.20 7.29 3.11
N THR A 186 25.50 6.41 4.07
CA THR A 186 25.64 6.78 5.49
C THR A 186 26.84 7.65 5.77
N ARG A 187 27.92 7.56 4.98
CA ARG A 187 29.09 8.46 5.10
C ARG A 187 28.75 9.93 4.89
N HIS A 188 27.60 10.23 4.30
CA HIS A 188 27.10 11.60 4.13
C HIS A 188 26.16 12.05 5.25
N GLY A 189 26.06 11.29 6.35
CA GLY A 189 25.29 11.66 7.55
C GLY A 189 23.86 11.11 7.59
N ILE A 190 23.44 10.31 6.63
CA ILE A 190 22.14 9.62 6.67
C ILE A 190 22.25 8.42 7.62
N ARG A 191 21.31 8.31 8.56
CA ARG A 191 21.23 7.20 9.52
C ARG A 191 20.55 6.00 8.90
N SER A 192 21.10 4.82 9.11
CA SER A 192 20.50 3.53 8.76
C SER A 192 20.44 2.64 9.99
N GLU A 193 19.45 1.76 9.99
CA GLU A 193 19.26 0.71 10.99
C GLU A 193 18.87 -0.57 10.28
N ARG A 194 18.64 -1.66 11.05
CA ARG A 194 18.26 -2.95 10.48
C ARG A 194 16.81 -3.30 10.83
N MET A 195 16.11 -3.82 9.84
CA MET A 195 14.78 -4.42 10.01
C MET A 195 14.77 -5.87 9.55
N LYS A 196 13.77 -6.59 10.01
CA LYS A 196 13.56 -8.01 9.67
C LYS A 196 12.17 -8.21 9.08
N THR A 197 12.08 -9.03 8.04
CA THR A 197 10.84 -9.62 7.56
C THR A 197 11.02 -11.12 7.33
N GLY A 198 10.01 -11.80 6.78
CA GLY A 198 10.11 -13.22 6.49
C GLY A 198 9.10 -13.68 5.45
N THR A 199 9.30 -14.88 4.95
CA THR A 199 8.41 -15.52 3.98
C THR A 199 8.14 -16.97 4.38
N PRO A 200 6.96 -17.54 4.07
CA PRO A 200 6.66 -18.93 4.33
C PRO A 200 7.20 -19.86 3.24
N VAL A 201 7.05 -21.15 3.49
CA VAL A 201 7.36 -22.22 2.54
C VAL A 201 6.56 -22.07 1.24
N ARG A 202 7.11 -22.61 0.16
CA ARG A 202 6.39 -22.85 -1.10
C ARG A 202 6.18 -24.35 -1.29
N ILE A 203 4.94 -24.73 -1.57
CA ILE A 203 4.46 -26.10 -1.56
C ILE A 203 4.11 -26.54 -2.97
N ASP A 204 4.42 -27.80 -3.32
CA ASP A 204 3.95 -28.44 -4.54
C ASP A 204 2.49 -28.85 -4.41
N ARG A 205 1.59 -28.22 -5.19
CA ARG A 205 0.14 -28.48 -5.23
C ARG A 205 -0.18 -29.98 -5.36
N ARG A 206 0.62 -30.74 -6.11
CA ARG A 206 0.42 -32.18 -6.37
C ARG A 206 0.60 -33.06 -5.13
N SER A 207 1.18 -32.50 -4.07
CA SER A 207 1.45 -33.19 -2.80
C SER A 207 0.45 -32.85 -1.70
N VAL A 208 -0.58 -32.07 -2.00
CA VAL A 208 -1.60 -31.60 -1.07
C VAL A 208 -2.87 -32.45 -1.20
N ASP A 209 -3.42 -32.89 -0.07
CA ASP A 209 -4.75 -33.50 -0.01
C ASP A 209 -5.80 -32.40 0.24
N PHE A 210 -6.42 -31.94 -0.83
CA PHE A 210 -7.42 -30.87 -0.78
C PHE A 210 -8.74 -31.28 -0.10
N ASN A 211 -9.01 -32.58 0.07
CA ASN A 211 -10.20 -33.05 0.77
C ASN A 211 -10.15 -32.74 2.28
N GLU A 212 -8.95 -32.54 2.81
CA GLU A 212 -8.70 -32.17 4.21
C GLU A 212 -8.63 -30.63 4.40
N MET A 213 -9.07 -29.84 3.41
CA MET A 213 -9.03 -28.38 3.46
C MET A 213 -10.41 -27.76 3.20
N VAL A 214 -10.61 -26.56 3.72
CA VAL A 214 -11.82 -25.78 3.46
C VAL A 214 -11.57 -24.85 2.26
N VAL A 215 -12.48 -24.94 1.29
CA VAL A 215 -12.45 -24.11 0.08
C VAL A 215 -12.74 -22.65 0.43
N GLN A 216 -11.98 -21.73 -0.17
CA GLN A 216 -12.22 -20.31 -0.12
C GLN A 216 -12.34 -19.75 -1.54
N GLU A 217 -13.56 -19.57 -1.99
CA GLU A 217 -13.85 -19.03 -3.31
C GLU A 217 -13.66 -17.51 -3.37
N GLY A 218 -13.43 -17.00 -4.58
CA GLY A 218 -13.47 -15.58 -4.90
C GLY A 218 -14.91 -15.08 -5.05
N GLU A 219 -15.07 -13.78 -5.21
CA GLU A 219 -16.33 -13.16 -5.58
C GLU A 219 -16.47 -13.12 -7.10
N HIS A 220 -17.65 -13.42 -7.64
CA HIS A 220 -17.90 -13.38 -9.09
C HIS A 220 -17.87 -11.96 -9.64
N ASP A 221 -18.12 -10.99 -8.79
CA ASP A 221 -18.18 -9.57 -9.06
C ASP A 221 -16.78 -8.96 -8.99
N PHE A 222 -16.13 -8.81 -10.14
CA PHE A 222 -14.77 -8.28 -10.19
C PHE A 222 -14.78 -6.76 -10.27
N HIS A 223 -14.54 -6.11 -9.14
CA HIS A 223 -14.24 -4.68 -9.07
C HIS A 223 -12.77 -4.45 -9.43
N GLN A 224 -12.52 -3.89 -10.61
CA GLN A 224 -11.18 -3.58 -11.07
C GLN A 224 -10.49 -2.54 -10.16
N PHE A 225 -9.17 -2.66 -10.01
CA PHE A 225 -8.38 -1.66 -9.30
C PHE A 225 -8.18 -0.40 -10.13
N SER A 226 -7.93 -0.57 -11.43
CA SER A 226 -7.71 0.58 -12.30
C SER A 226 -9.02 1.16 -12.83
N TYR A 227 -9.08 2.49 -12.85
CA TYR A 227 -10.12 3.24 -13.55
C TYR A 227 -10.02 3.12 -15.07
N MET A 228 -8.84 2.71 -15.59
CA MET A 228 -8.55 2.58 -17.03
C MET A 228 -8.55 1.14 -17.53
N GLY A 229 -8.60 0.16 -16.64
CA GLY A 229 -8.55 -1.26 -16.99
C GLY A 229 -9.75 -1.70 -17.84
N LYS A 230 -9.50 -2.61 -18.79
CA LYS A 230 -10.58 -3.26 -19.54
C LYS A 230 -11.26 -4.30 -18.66
N HIS A 231 -12.59 -4.37 -18.75
CA HIS A 231 -13.35 -5.40 -18.02
C HIS A 231 -12.84 -6.80 -18.42
N ARG A 232 -12.63 -7.65 -17.41
CA ARG A 232 -12.09 -8.98 -17.57
C ARG A 232 -12.85 -9.97 -16.70
N VAL A 233 -13.16 -11.14 -17.26
CA VAL A 233 -13.67 -12.28 -16.49
C VAL A 233 -12.47 -13.01 -15.90
N LEU A 234 -12.46 -13.18 -14.58
CA LEU A 234 -11.38 -13.87 -13.87
C LEU A 234 -11.56 -15.40 -13.92
N PRO A 235 -10.46 -16.16 -13.90
CA PRO A 235 -10.52 -17.61 -13.79
C PRO A 235 -11.00 -18.08 -12.43
N GLN A 236 -11.06 -17.21 -11.41
CA GLN A 236 -11.49 -17.46 -10.04
C GLN A 236 -10.85 -18.71 -9.43
N LEU A 237 -9.51 -18.77 -9.49
CA LEU A 237 -8.76 -19.87 -8.87
C LEU A 237 -9.02 -19.90 -7.37
N THR A 238 -9.32 -21.08 -6.87
CA THR A 238 -9.65 -21.31 -5.48
C THR A 238 -8.43 -21.18 -4.58
N CYS A 239 -8.60 -20.57 -3.41
CA CYS A 239 -7.73 -20.70 -2.26
C CYS A 239 -8.30 -21.72 -1.26
N TRP A 240 -7.47 -22.22 -0.36
CA TRP A 240 -7.89 -23.19 0.65
C TRP A 240 -7.41 -22.77 2.03
N THR A 241 -8.15 -23.20 3.05
CA THR A 241 -7.77 -22.94 4.45
C THR A 241 -7.64 -24.23 5.23
N CYS A 242 -6.71 -24.25 6.16
CA CYS A 242 -6.56 -25.26 7.20
C CYS A 242 -6.02 -24.63 8.48
N ASN A 243 -5.84 -25.41 9.52
CA ASN A 243 -5.29 -24.92 10.78
C ASN A 243 -4.08 -25.76 11.21
N THR A 244 -3.18 -25.16 11.98
CA THR A 244 -2.20 -25.90 12.77
C THR A 244 -2.92 -26.67 13.89
N ASN A 245 -2.22 -27.60 14.55
CA ASN A 245 -2.71 -28.38 15.66
C ASN A 245 -1.64 -28.54 16.75
N ALA A 246 -1.97 -29.20 17.85
CA ALA A 246 -1.07 -29.35 19.00
C ALA A 246 0.26 -30.04 18.64
N LYS A 247 0.25 -31.06 17.75
CA LYS A 247 1.49 -31.74 17.32
C LYS A 247 2.39 -30.83 16.49
N VAL A 248 1.79 -30.02 15.60
CA VAL A 248 2.51 -28.98 14.86
C VAL A 248 3.20 -28.03 15.83
N HIS A 249 2.47 -27.56 16.86
CA HIS A 249 3.00 -26.64 17.85
C HIS A 249 4.14 -27.26 18.69
N GLU A 250 4.01 -28.52 19.06
CA GLU A 250 5.05 -29.27 19.81
C GLU A 250 6.35 -29.32 19.00
N ILE A 251 6.30 -29.72 17.73
CA ILE A 251 7.46 -29.80 16.84
C ILE A 251 8.08 -28.43 16.64
N LEU A 252 7.29 -27.40 16.35
CA LEU A 252 7.81 -26.05 16.17
C LEU A 252 8.48 -25.51 17.43
N ARG A 253 7.90 -25.78 18.62
CA ARG A 253 8.51 -25.38 19.91
C ARG A 253 9.85 -26.08 20.17
N SER A 254 10.02 -27.33 19.75
CA SER A 254 11.30 -28.06 19.90
C SER A 254 12.44 -27.39 19.14
N GLY A 255 12.13 -26.68 18.04
CA GLY A 255 13.08 -25.94 17.22
C GLY A 255 13.40 -24.53 17.69
N LEU A 256 12.70 -23.96 18.68
CA LEU A 256 12.85 -22.56 19.11
C LEU A 256 14.28 -22.20 19.53
N LYS A 257 15.02 -23.10 20.12
CA LYS A 257 16.44 -22.93 20.51
C LYS A 257 17.36 -22.68 19.31
N ASP A 258 16.96 -23.10 18.12
CA ASP A 258 17.68 -22.95 16.87
C ASP A 258 17.04 -21.86 15.97
N SER A 259 15.99 -21.20 16.45
CA SER A 259 15.38 -20.07 15.76
C SER A 259 16.27 -18.84 15.85
N PRO A 260 16.60 -18.19 14.73
CA PRO A 260 17.40 -16.97 14.73
C PRO A 260 16.74 -15.81 15.50
N LEU A 261 15.41 -15.85 15.69
CA LEU A 261 14.66 -14.87 16.48
C LEU A 261 14.85 -15.03 18.01
N TYR A 262 15.22 -16.23 18.47
CA TYR A 262 15.31 -16.56 19.89
C TYR A 262 16.70 -16.97 20.35
N ASN A 263 17.63 -17.23 19.42
CA ASN A 263 19.01 -17.60 19.73
C ASN A 263 19.98 -16.39 19.70
N GLY A 264 19.49 -15.17 19.48
CA GLY A 264 20.27 -13.93 19.48
C GLY A 264 20.92 -13.57 18.13
N GLN A 265 20.72 -14.36 17.06
CA GLN A 265 21.24 -14.03 15.73
C GLN A 265 20.56 -12.78 15.16
N ILE A 266 19.21 -12.69 15.25
CA ILE A 266 18.43 -11.55 14.82
C ILE A 266 18.14 -10.67 16.04
N GLN A 267 18.62 -9.43 16.01
CA GLN A 267 18.36 -8.43 17.04
C GLN A 267 17.36 -7.36 16.56
N SER A 268 17.12 -7.28 15.25
CA SER A 268 16.18 -6.34 14.65
C SER A 268 14.72 -6.75 14.89
N ILE A 269 13.84 -5.76 14.96
CA ILE A 269 12.41 -5.96 15.20
C ILE A 269 11.70 -6.39 13.91
N GLY A 270 10.89 -7.42 14.01
CA GLY A 270 10.05 -7.92 12.92
C GLY A 270 8.64 -7.32 12.92
N PRO A 271 7.87 -7.53 11.83
CA PRO A 271 6.55 -6.93 11.68
C PRO A 271 5.53 -7.52 12.68
N ARG A 272 4.87 -6.67 13.45
CA ARG A 272 3.85 -7.01 14.43
C ARG A 272 2.64 -7.73 13.83
N TYR A 273 2.21 -7.32 12.65
CA TYR A 273 0.96 -7.77 12.01
C TYR A 273 1.13 -8.93 11.01
N CYS A 274 2.36 -9.41 10.82
CA CYS A 274 2.65 -10.64 10.09
C CYS A 274 3.75 -11.41 10.84
N PRO A 275 3.47 -11.83 12.10
CA PRO A 275 4.46 -12.54 12.89
C PRO A 275 4.73 -13.90 12.25
N SER A 276 5.96 -14.38 12.41
CA SER A 276 6.29 -15.76 12.05
C SER A 276 5.50 -16.75 12.91
N ILE A 277 5.39 -18.00 12.47
CA ILE A 277 4.64 -19.01 13.21
C ILE A 277 5.25 -19.23 14.61
N GLU A 278 6.58 -19.20 14.74
CA GLU A 278 7.26 -19.30 16.02
C GLU A 278 6.92 -18.11 16.95
N THR A 279 6.78 -16.90 16.41
CA THR A 279 6.36 -15.73 17.21
C THR A 279 4.91 -15.88 17.66
N LYS A 280 4.01 -16.43 16.81
CA LYS A 280 2.63 -16.72 17.20
C LYS A 280 2.55 -17.72 18.36
N LEU A 281 3.40 -18.76 18.34
CA LEU A 281 3.44 -19.79 19.39
C LEU A 281 3.94 -19.25 20.73
N VAL A 282 4.76 -18.22 20.73
CA VAL A 282 5.25 -17.57 21.96
C VAL A 282 4.26 -16.52 22.45
N THR A 283 3.79 -15.66 21.56
CA THR A 283 2.91 -14.52 21.92
C THR A 283 1.48 -14.97 22.25
N PHE A 284 0.98 -16.01 21.58
CA PHE A 284 -0.37 -16.56 21.74
C PHE A 284 -0.31 -18.03 22.16
N ALA A 285 0.46 -18.31 23.22
CA ALA A 285 0.76 -19.67 23.68
C ALA A 285 -0.49 -20.50 24.01
N ASP A 286 -1.57 -19.85 24.45
CA ASP A 286 -2.86 -20.50 24.83
C ASP A 286 -3.72 -20.86 23.62
N ARG A 287 -3.36 -20.45 22.40
CA ARG A 287 -4.11 -20.82 21.21
C ARG A 287 -3.74 -22.23 20.75
N GLU A 288 -4.74 -23.11 20.66
CA GLU A 288 -4.58 -24.50 20.23
C GLU A 288 -4.30 -24.61 18.72
N GLN A 289 -4.68 -23.62 17.92
CA GLN A 289 -4.53 -23.63 16.46
C GLN A 289 -4.38 -22.22 15.88
N HIS A 290 -3.68 -22.13 14.74
CA HIS A 290 -3.54 -20.93 13.94
C HIS A 290 -4.02 -21.18 12.51
N PRO A 291 -4.82 -20.28 11.92
CA PRO A 291 -5.29 -20.43 10.56
C PRO A 291 -4.14 -20.26 9.55
N LEU A 292 -4.19 -21.09 8.51
CA LEU A 292 -3.31 -21.09 7.37
C LEU A 292 -4.12 -20.97 6.09
N PHE A 293 -3.59 -20.24 5.10
CA PHE A 293 -4.22 -20.05 3.80
C PHE A 293 -3.27 -20.57 2.73
N LEU A 294 -3.72 -21.51 1.93
CA LEU A 294 -2.97 -22.03 0.79
C LEU A 294 -3.44 -21.32 -0.48
N GLU A 295 -2.55 -20.53 -1.07
CA GLU A 295 -2.85 -19.63 -2.17
C GLU A 295 -2.07 -20.04 -3.42
N PRO A 296 -2.70 -20.16 -4.62
CA PRO A 296 -1.99 -20.45 -5.85
C PRO A 296 -1.08 -19.29 -6.26
N GLU A 297 0.15 -19.58 -6.69
CA GLU A 297 1.07 -18.56 -7.18
C GLU A 297 0.88 -18.22 -8.68
N GLY A 298 0.01 -18.95 -9.38
CA GLY A 298 -0.34 -18.68 -10.78
C GLY A 298 -1.21 -19.76 -11.41
N THR A 299 -1.61 -19.52 -12.65
CA THR A 299 -2.45 -20.43 -13.45
C THR A 299 -1.66 -21.63 -13.99
N ASP A 300 -0.40 -21.41 -14.32
CA ASP A 300 0.43 -22.36 -15.06
C ASP A 300 1.58 -22.93 -14.21
N THR A 301 1.41 -22.92 -12.88
CA THR A 301 2.39 -23.46 -11.92
C THR A 301 1.72 -24.33 -10.86
N ASN A 302 2.46 -25.32 -10.37
CA ASN A 302 2.08 -26.09 -9.18
C ASN A 302 2.56 -25.46 -7.86
N GLU A 303 3.18 -24.29 -7.91
CA GLU A 303 3.67 -23.60 -6.73
C GLU A 303 2.52 -22.97 -5.95
N MET A 304 2.46 -23.26 -4.65
CA MET A 304 1.48 -22.74 -3.72
C MET A 304 2.18 -22.00 -2.58
N TYR A 305 1.63 -20.85 -2.21
CA TYR A 305 2.07 -20.04 -1.08
C TYR A 305 1.28 -20.39 0.18
N LEU A 306 1.96 -20.71 1.27
CA LEU A 306 1.31 -21.03 2.54
C LEU A 306 1.29 -19.82 3.48
N ASN A 307 0.30 -18.96 3.31
CA ASN A 307 0.11 -17.77 4.13
C ASN A 307 -0.19 -18.16 5.59
N GLY A 308 0.44 -17.48 6.53
CA GLY A 308 0.29 -17.74 7.98
C GLY A 308 1.37 -18.65 8.58
N PHE A 309 2.18 -19.32 7.75
CA PHE A 309 3.30 -20.18 8.16
C PHE A 309 4.67 -19.61 7.77
N SER A 310 4.86 -18.29 7.92
CA SER A 310 6.20 -17.72 7.81
C SER A 310 7.07 -18.26 8.95
N SER A 311 8.26 -18.76 8.63
CA SER A 311 9.15 -19.36 9.61
C SER A 311 10.61 -19.17 9.24
N SER A 312 11.46 -19.08 10.25
CA SER A 312 12.92 -19.12 10.13
C SER A 312 13.55 -20.30 10.88
N LEU A 313 12.74 -21.22 11.38
CA LEU A 313 13.21 -22.46 12.00
C LEU A 313 14.04 -23.31 11.03
N PRO A 314 14.86 -24.26 11.53
CA PRO A 314 15.53 -25.25 10.68
C PRO A 314 14.55 -25.90 9.71
N MET A 315 15.00 -26.18 8.48
CA MET A 315 14.12 -26.68 7.40
C MET A 315 13.46 -28.00 7.77
N GLU A 316 14.17 -28.88 8.47
CA GLU A 316 13.66 -30.16 8.94
C GLU A 316 12.47 -29.98 9.88
N ILE A 317 12.57 -29.03 10.80
CA ILE A 317 11.50 -28.69 11.75
C ILE A 317 10.28 -28.12 11.01
N GLN A 318 10.48 -27.26 10.02
CA GLN A 318 9.39 -26.73 9.22
C GLN A 318 8.63 -27.84 8.49
N ILE A 319 9.33 -28.76 7.83
CA ILE A 319 8.74 -29.84 7.03
C ILE A 319 8.07 -30.87 7.95
N GLU A 320 8.72 -31.26 9.06
CA GLU A 320 8.17 -32.23 10.01
C GLU A 320 6.88 -31.70 10.65
N ALA A 321 6.85 -30.43 11.06
CA ALA A 321 5.67 -29.77 11.59
C ALA A 321 4.53 -29.74 10.57
N LEU A 322 4.80 -29.36 9.32
CA LEU A 322 3.79 -29.33 8.25
C LEU A 322 3.17 -30.71 7.99
N ARG A 323 3.96 -31.79 8.05
CA ARG A 323 3.45 -33.16 7.87
C ARG A 323 2.45 -33.61 8.93
N GLN A 324 2.37 -32.92 10.05
CA GLN A 324 1.35 -33.19 11.08
C GLN A 324 -0.02 -32.57 10.76
N ILE A 325 -0.11 -31.75 9.71
CA ILE A 325 -1.39 -31.24 9.19
C ILE A 325 -1.95 -32.28 8.21
N PRO A 326 -3.22 -32.76 8.38
CA PRO A 326 -3.79 -33.81 7.55
C PRO A 326 -3.62 -33.57 6.04
N ALA A 327 -3.87 -32.37 5.56
CA ALA A 327 -3.70 -31.99 4.14
C ALA A 327 -2.25 -32.09 3.63
N PHE A 328 -1.26 -32.08 4.52
CA PHE A 328 0.16 -31.98 4.18
C PHE A 328 1.01 -33.21 4.55
N ARG A 329 0.38 -34.37 4.84
CA ARG A 329 1.10 -35.61 5.23
C ARG A 329 2.20 -35.99 4.25
N ASN A 330 1.97 -35.81 2.95
CA ASN A 330 2.89 -36.18 1.88
C ASN A 330 3.54 -34.97 1.22
N ILE A 331 3.63 -33.85 1.93
CA ILE A 331 4.03 -32.57 1.38
C ILE A 331 5.41 -32.60 0.72
N LYS A 332 5.50 -31.97 -0.44
CA LYS A 332 6.75 -31.62 -1.11
C LYS A 332 6.89 -30.09 -1.10
N VAL A 333 8.09 -29.64 -0.76
CA VAL A 333 8.40 -28.22 -0.60
C VAL A 333 9.38 -27.82 -1.69
N TYR A 334 9.07 -26.78 -2.44
CA TYR A 334 9.99 -26.20 -3.44
C TYR A 334 11.11 -25.39 -2.75
N ARG A 335 10.76 -24.64 -1.70
CA ARG A 335 11.71 -23.88 -0.86
C ARG A 335 11.15 -23.65 0.53
N PRO A 336 12.03 -23.62 1.56
CA PRO A 336 11.62 -23.38 2.94
C PRO A 336 11.20 -21.93 3.16
N GLY A 337 10.57 -21.67 4.30
CA GLY A 337 10.46 -20.34 4.86
C GLY A 337 11.80 -19.85 5.39
N TYR A 338 12.01 -18.54 5.38
CA TYR A 338 13.20 -17.90 5.93
C TYR A 338 12.89 -16.51 6.47
N ALA A 339 13.70 -16.05 7.40
CA ALA A 339 13.75 -14.65 7.79
C ALA A 339 14.82 -13.93 6.96
N ILE A 340 14.63 -12.64 6.73
CA ILE A 340 15.63 -11.77 6.11
C ILE A 340 15.78 -10.49 6.93
N GLU A 341 17.02 -10.15 7.25
CA GLU A 341 17.43 -8.86 7.77
C GLU A 341 18.01 -8.00 6.65
N TYR A 342 17.76 -6.71 6.70
CA TYR A 342 18.20 -5.74 5.69
C TYR A 342 18.30 -4.35 6.29
N ASP A 343 19.08 -3.47 5.65
CA ASP A 343 19.19 -2.08 6.06
C ASP A 343 17.99 -1.28 5.59
N PHE A 344 17.54 -0.38 6.46
CA PHE A 344 16.59 0.68 6.14
C PHE A 344 17.13 2.03 6.64
N PHE A 345 16.59 3.12 6.11
CA PHE A 345 16.94 4.47 6.53
C PHE A 345 15.80 5.06 7.35
N ASP A 346 16.13 5.71 8.46
CA ASP A 346 15.14 6.36 9.32
C ASP A 346 14.35 7.40 8.51
N PRO A 347 13.03 7.19 8.29
CA PRO A 347 12.23 8.05 7.42
C PRO A 347 12.00 9.45 7.99
N THR A 348 12.29 9.70 9.27
CA THR A 348 12.23 11.06 9.85
C THR A 348 13.26 12.01 9.23
N GLN A 349 14.26 11.47 8.53
CA GLN A 349 15.25 12.22 7.75
C GLN A 349 14.73 12.68 6.38
N LEU A 350 13.49 12.33 6.04
CA LEU A 350 12.85 12.72 4.78
C LEU A 350 11.85 13.86 5.00
N LYS A 351 11.68 14.69 3.97
CA LYS A 351 10.58 15.63 3.82
C LYS A 351 9.29 14.86 3.43
N HIS A 352 8.14 15.49 3.49
CA HIS A 352 6.87 14.92 2.98
C HIS A 352 6.89 14.63 1.47
N SER A 353 7.80 15.25 0.73
CA SER A 353 8.09 14.93 -0.67
C SER A 353 8.89 13.63 -0.86
N LEU A 354 9.31 12.98 0.23
CA LEU A 354 10.26 11.85 0.29
C LEU A 354 11.70 12.21 -0.15
N GLU A 355 12.01 13.50 -0.31
CA GLU A 355 13.38 13.98 -0.47
C GLU A 355 14.11 13.99 0.87
N SER A 356 15.40 13.65 0.86
CA SER A 356 16.27 13.74 2.04
C SER A 356 16.39 15.19 2.53
N LYS A 357 16.35 15.38 3.85
CA LYS A 357 16.67 16.65 4.51
C LYS A 357 18.18 16.95 4.51
N ILE A 358 19.02 15.94 4.24
CA ILE A 358 20.49 15.98 4.38
C ILE A 358 21.18 16.12 3.03
N ILE A 359 20.73 15.37 2.01
CA ILE A 359 21.29 15.36 0.66
C ILE A 359 20.21 15.81 -0.31
N SER A 360 20.42 16.94 -0.97
CA SER A 360 19.46 17.47 -1.96
C SER A 360 19.41 16.58 -3.21
N GLY A 361 18.22 16.40 -3.79
CA GLY A 361 17.99 15.54 -4.95
C GLY A 361 18.07 14.04 -4.68
N LEU A 362 18.19 13.63 -3.41
CA LEU A 362 18.11 12.23 -2.99
C LEU A 362 16.72 11.93 -2.42
N PHE A 363 16.00 10.99 -3.03
CA PHE A 363 14.70 10.50 -2.61
C PHE A 363 14.78 9.04 -2.16
N MET A 364 13.91 8.63 -1.26
CA MET A 364 13.83 7.26 -0.78
C MET A 364 12.38 6.80 -0.75
N ALA A 365 12.09 5.58 -1.23
CA ALA A 365 10.74 5.07 -1.28
C ALA A 365 10.66 3.55 -1.07
N GLY A 366 9.58 3.10 -0.43
CA GLY A 366 9.30 1.69 -0.21
C GLY A 366 9.95 1.14 1.04
N GLN A 367 10.42 -0.10 0.97
CA GLN A 367 10.88 -0.84 2.13
C GLN A 367 12.13 -0.25 2.80
N VAL A 368 12.94 0.49 2.06
CA VAL A 368 14.10 1.22 2.59
C VAL A 368 13.72 2.33 3.58
N ASN A 369 12.45 2.73 3.64
CA ASN A 369 11.88 3.66 4.63
C ASN A 369 11.22 2.93 5.81
N GLY A 370 11.49 1.63 5.99
CA GLY A 370 10.95 0.83 7.08
C GLY A 370 9.49 0.39 6.91
N THR A 371 8.95 0.37 5.69
CA THR A 371 7.61 -0.17 5.41
C THR A 371 7.66 -1.62 4.96
N THR A 372 6.55 -2.36 5.12
CA THR A 372 6.37 -3.68 4.53
C THR A 372 5.03 -3.77 3.83
N GLY A 373 5.05 -3.97 2.51
CA GLY A 373 3.89 -4.15 1.65
C GLY A 373 4.13 -3.56 0.26
N TYR A 374 3.57 -4.21 -0.74
CA TYR A 374 3.73 -3.80 -2.14
C TYR A 374 3.05 -2.47 -2.41
N GLU A 375 1.88 -2.27 -1.80
CA GLU A 375 1.04 -1.10 -1.96
C GLU A 375 1.67 0.13 -1.29
N GLU A 376 2.20 -0.05 -0.08
CA GLU A 376 2.94 1.01 0.63
C GLU A 376 4.19 1.40 -0.17
N ALA A 377 4.87 0.43 -0.78
CA ALA A 377 6.02 0.68 -1.62
C ALA A 377 5.62 1.41 -2.91
N GLY A 378 4.56 0.97 -3.58
CA GLY A 378 4.03 1.61 -4.78
C GLY A 378 3.60 3.06 -4.53
N GLY A 379 2.82 3.31 -3.46
CA GLY A 379 2.39 4.66 -3.09
C GLY A 379 3.54 5.63 -2.84
N GLN A 380 4.55 5.20 -2.07
CA GLN A 380 5.78 5.99 -1.87
C GLN A 380 6.53 6.19 -3.19
N GLY A 381 6.65 5.13 -4.01
CA GLY A 381 7.31 5.21 -5.32
C GLY A 381 6.67 6.24 -6.23
N THR A 382 5.34 6.24 -6.32
CA THR A 382 4.57 7.23 -7.11
C THR A 382 4.89 8.65 -6.67
N ILE A 383 4.82 8.93 -5.36
CA ILE A 383 5.10 10.28 -4.82
C ILE A 383 6.57 10.67 -5.00
N ALA A 384 7.51 9.76 -4.76
CA ALA A 384 8.93 10.03 -4.97
C ALA A 384 9.24 10.30 -6.44
N GLY A 385 8.64 9.54 -7.37
CA GLY A 385 8.81 9.73 -8.81
C GLY A 385 8.28 11.08 -9.29
N ILE A 386 7.07 11.45 -8.86
CA ILE A 386 6.47 12.77 -9.17
C ILE A 386 7.38 13.88 -8.64
N ASN A 387 7.80 13.80 -7.37
CA ASN A 387 8.60 14.85 -6.75
C ASN A 387 10.03 14.93 -7.29
N ALA A 388 10.62 13.82 -7.71
CA ALA A 388 11.91 13.82 -8.39
C ALA A 388 11.82 14.54 -9.77
N ALA A 389 10.75 14.31 -10.52
CA ALA A 389 10.53 15.03 -11.79
C ALA A 389 10.30 16.54 -11.55
N ILE A 390 9.49 16.90 -10.55
CA ILE A 390 9.28 18.30 -10.14
C ILE A 390 10.59 18.95 -9.70
N PHE A 391 11.42 18.25 -8.92
CA PHE A 391 12.73 18.74 -8.49
C PHE A 391 13.63 19.09 -9.68
N CYS A 392 13.63 18.27 -10.73
CA CYS A 392 14.42 18.52 -11.94
C CYS A 392 14.03 19.79 -12.69
N THR A 393 12.80 20.25 -12.53
CA THR A 393 12.24 21.47 -13.15
C THR A 393 12.17 22.68 -12.22
N GLY A 394 12.49 22.50 -10.92
CA GLY A 394 12.46 23.57 -9.91
C GLY A 394 11.04 23.97 -9.49
N GLY A 395 10.05 23.09 -9.62
CA GLY A 395 8.67 23.31 -9.19
C GLY A 395 8.44 23.07 -7.70
N GLU A 396 7.23 23.38 -7.24
CA GLU A 396 6.79 23.11 -5.86
C GLU A 396 6.46 21.61 -5.69
N PRO A 397 6.95 20.94 -4.64
CA PRO A 397 6.75 19.53 -4.44
C PRO A 397 5.27 19.19 -4.15
N LEU A 398 4.83 18.05 -4.67
CA LEU A 398 3.55 17.46 -4.32
C LEU A 398 3.62 16.88 -2.90
N VAL A 399 2.76 17.37 -2.03
CA VAL A 399 2.50 16.81 -0.70
C VAL A 399 1.01 16.46 -0.61
N LEU A 400 0.70 15.21 -0.32
CA LEU A 400 -0.67 14.76 -0.05
C LEU A 400 -0.94 14.83 1.46
N HIS A 401 -2.08 15.41 1.82
CA HIS A 401 -2.52 15.51 3.20
C HIS A 401 -3.25 14.24 3.68
N ARG A 402 -3.39 14.10 4.99
CA ARG A 402 -4.00 12.93 5.63
C ARG A 402 -5.49 12.76 5.35
N ASP A 403 -6.18 13.82 4.96
CA ASP A 403 -7.59 13.84 4.56
C ASP A 403 -7.78 13.73 3.03
N GLU A 404 -6.69 13.79 2.26
CA GLU A 404 -6.69 13.63 0.80
C GLU A 404 -6.43 12.20 0.36
N ALA A 405 -5.53 11.47 1.05
CA ALA A 405 -5.12 10.14 0.63
C ALA A 405 -4.56 9.27 1.77
N TYR A 406 -4.78 7.95 1.70
CA TYR A 406 -4.04 6.99 2.52
C TYR A 406 -2.53 7.08 2.28
N ILE A 407 -2.10 7.41 1.06
CA ILE A 407 -0.68 7.69 0.74
C ILE A 407 -0.20 8.89 1.56
N GLY A 408 -1.03 9.92 1.73
CA GLY A 408 -0.72 11.07 2.59
C GLY A 408 -0.59 10.66 4.07
N VAL A 409 -1.51 9.83 4.58
CA VAL A 409 -1.41 9.26 5.94
C VAL A 409 -0.13 8.44 6.11
N LEU A 410 0.19 7.59 5.15
CA LEU A 410 1.40 6.76 5.14
C LEU A 410 2.67 7.61 5.25
N ILE A 411 2.83 8.59 4.37
CA ILE A 411 4.03 9.42 4.32
C ILE A 411 4.14 10.28 5.57
N ASP A 412 3.05 10.90 6.01
CA ASP A 412 3.05 11.72 7.23
C ASP A 412 3.42 10.88 8.47
N ASP A 413 2.87 9.67 8.63
CA ASP A 413 3.25 8.78 9.72
C ASP A 413 4.76 8.45 9.69
N LEU A 414 5.31 8.15 8.52
CA LEU A 414 6.73 7.81 8.36
C LEU A 414 7.65 8.98 8.74
N VAL A 415 7.43 10.16 8.14
CA VAL A 415 8.36 11.29 8.28
C VAL A 415 8.22 12.05 9.59
N THR A 416 7.07 11.92 10.29
CA THR A 416 6.81 12.60 11.56
C THR A 416 6.99 11.70 12.78
N LYS A 417 6.57 10.44 12.71
CA LYS A 417 6.62 9.50 13.84
C LYS A 417 7.82 8.57 13.78
N GLY A 418 8.39 8.37 12.58
CA GLY A 418 9.37 7.33 12.36
C GLY A 418 8.78 5.92 12.45
N VAL A 419 9.66 4.92 12.54
CA VAL A 419 9.27 3.51 12.60
C VAL A 419 10.13 2.78 13.62
N ASP A 420 9.49 2.19 14.63
CA ASP A 420 10.14 1.30 15.61
C ASP A 420 10.06 -0.17 15.15
N GLU A 421 9.09 -0.49 14.30
CA GLU A 421 8.84 -1.81 13.69
C GLU A 421 8.42 -1.62 12.23
N PRO A 422 8.54 -2.65 11.37
CA PRO A 422 8.12 -2.52 9.97
C PRO A 422 6.68 -2.00 9.84
N TYR A 423 6.54 -0.80 9.28
CA TYR A 423 5.26 -0.11 9.16
C TYR A 423 4.33 -0.82 8.18
N ARG A 424 3.05 -0.92 8.55
CA ARG A 424 1.96 -1.34 7.67
C ARG A 424 0.78 -0.39 7.78
N MET A 425 0.15 -0.14 6.64
CA MET A 425 -1.08 0.65 6.60
C MET A 425 -2.28 -0.19 7.05
N PHE A 426 -3.13 0.43 7.87
CA PHE A 426 -4.43 -0.06 8.31
C PHE A 426 -5.44 1.07 8.28
N THR A 427 -6.72 0.73 8.14
CA THR A 427 -7.80 1.73 8.19
C THR A 427 -7.86 2.50 9.51
N SER A 428 -7.37 1.91 10.60
CA SER A 428 -7.31 2.58 11.92
C SER A 428 -6.29 3.72 12.01
N ARG A 429 -5.35 3.81 11.06
CA ARG A 429 -4.37 4.91 11.02
C ARG A 429 -4.92 6.18 10.39
N ALA A 430 -5.98 6.05 9.59
CA ALA A 430 -6.64 7.20 8.96
C ALA A 430 -7.78 7.71 9.85
N GLU A 431 -7.74 8.98 10.18
CA GLU A 431 -8.77 9.68 10.96
C GLU A 431 -10.02 9.91 10.11
N TYR A 432 -9.85 10.30 8.84
CA TYR A 432 -10.92 10.73 7.93
C TYR A 432 -11.34 9.65 6.95
N ARG A 433 -11.57 8.40 7.43
CA ARG A 433 -11.80 7.22 6.56
C ARG A 433 -12.94 7.37 5.56
N ILE A 434 -14.00 8.11 5.93
CA ILE A 434 -15.14 8.33 5.04
C ILE A 434 -14.78 9.23 3.85
N LEU A 435 -13.74 10.06 3.99
CA LEU A 435 -13.21 10.89 2.91
C LEU A 435 -12.20 10.14 2.03
N LEU A 436 -11.66 9.00 2.51
CA LEU A 436 -10.58 8.25 1.86
C LEU A 436 -11.06 6.90 1.29
N ARG A 437 -12.29 6.86 0.80
CA ARG A 437 -12.85 5.62 0.26
C ARG A 437 -12.13 5.17 -1.01
N GLN A 438 -12.20 3.87 -1.29
CA GLN A 438 -11.60 3.29 -2.50
C GLN A 438 -12.35 3.67 -3.79
N ASP A 439 -13.65 3.97 -3.69
CA ASP A 439 -14.52 4.31 -4.82
C ASP A 439 -14.30 5.72 -5.37
N ASP A 440 -13.76 6.65 -4.56
CA ASP A 440 -13.61 8.07 -4.88
C ASP A 440 -12.16 8.57 -4.98
N ALA A 441 -11.18 7.68 -5.08
CA ALA A 441 -9.78 8.10 -5.19
C ALA A 441 -9.53 8.96 -6.44
N ASP A 442 -10.20 8.68 -7.55
CA ASP A 442 -10.15 9.48 -8.78
C ASP A 442 -10.71 10.91 -8.56
N ALA A 443 -11.80 11.04 -7.79
CA ALA A 443 -12.37 12.33 -7.43
C ALA A 443 -11.42 13.23 -6.64
N ARG A 444 -10.57 12.63 -5.82
CA ARG A 444 -9.61 13.34 -4.96
C ARG A 444 -8.30 13.69 -5.67
N LEU A 445 -7.83 12.83 -6.59
CA LEU A 445 -6.44 12.85 -7.02
C LEU A 445 -6.23 13.03 -8.53
N THR A 446 -7.17 12.59 -9.39
CA THR A 446 -6.93 12.56 -10.85
C THR A 446 -6.78 13.94 -11.47
N GLU A 447 -7.55 14.94 -11.03
CA GLU A 447 -7.42 16.30 -11.56
C GLU A 447 -6.06 16.91 -11.21
N LYS A 448 -5.61 16.74 -9.95
CA LYS A 448 -4.28 17.16 -9.48
C LYS A 448 -3.16 16.46 -10.26
N ALA A 449 -3.29 15.15 -10.48
CA ALA A 449 -2.33 14.36 -11.24
C ALA A 449 -2.24 14.78 -12.72
N TYR A 450 -3.37 15.15 -13.32
CA TYR A 450 -3.42 15.67 -14.70
C TYR A 450 -2.74 17.03 -14.80
N GLN A 451 -3.00 17.95 -13.87
CA GLN A 451 -2.34 19.25 -13.82
C GLN A 451 -0.82 19.15 -13.68
N LEU A 452 -0.32 18.14 -12.97
CA LEU A 452 1.11 17.83 -12.85
C LEU A 452 1.70 17.10 -14.07
N GLY A 453 0.86 16.62 -14.99
CA GLY A 453 1.28 15.91 -16.20
C GLY A 453 1.58 14.42 -15.99
N VAL A 454 1.37 13.86 -14.80
CA VAL A 454 1.60 12.43 -14.53
C VAL A 454 0.41 11.58 -14.99
N ALA A 455 -0.83 12.00 -14.78
CA ALA A 455 -2.01 11.38 -15.38
C ALA A 455 -2.22 11.90 -16.81
N LYS A 456 -2.52 10.98 -17.74
CA LYS A 456 -2.74 11.31 -19.15
C LYS A 456 -4.18 11.78 -19.42
N THR A 457 -4.38 12.36 -20.60
CA THR A 457 -5.67 12.96 -21.00
C THR A 457 -6.83 11.97 -21.02
N ASP A 458 -6.59 10.72 -21.38
CA ASP A 458 -7.61 9.66 -21.39
C ASP A 458 -8.17 9.38 -19.99
N ARG A 459 -7.30 9.32 -18.97
CA ARG A 459 -7.69 9.18 -17.56
C ARG A 459 -8.48 10.39 -17.05
N PHE A 460 -8.02 11.59 -17.39
CA PHE A 460 -8.74 12.81 -17.02
C PHE A 460 -10.13 12.89 -17.68
N ASN A 461 -10.23 12.57 -18.97
CA ASN A 461 -11.51 12.54 -19.67
C ASN A 461 -12.48 11.52 -19.06
N TRP A 462 -11.98 10.33 -18.73
CA TRP A 462 -12.78 9.32 -18.02
C TRP A 462 -13.29 9.83 -16.68
N TRP A 463 -12.43 10.48 -15.89
CA TRP A 463 -12.86 11.07 -14.62
C TRP A 463 -13.93 12.13 -14.83
N MET A 464 -13.78 13.01 -15.81
CA MET A 464 -14.78 14.05 -16.11
C MET A 464 -16.14 13.46 -16.52
N GLU A 465 -16.14 12.40 -17.33
CA GLU A 465 -17.36 11.67 -17.73
C GLU A 465 -18.03 11.00 -16.52
N LYS A 466 -17.25 10.32 -15.67
CA LYS A 466 -17.75 9.71 -14.43
C LYS A 466 -18.35 10.76 -13.49
N LYS A 467 -17.65 11.86 -13.27
CA LYS A 467 -18.09 12.97 -12.41
C LYS A 467 -19.42 13.53 -12.88
N GLN A 468 -19.53 13.85 -14.16
CA GLN A 468 -20.76 14.36 -14.74
C GLN A 468 -21.92 13.34 -14.58
N SER A 469 -21.67 12.07 -14.83
CA SER A 469 -22.66 11.01 -14.69
C SER A 469 -23.17 10.87 -13.25
N ILE A 470 -22.29 10.93 -12.26
CA ILE A 470 -22.66 10.91 -10.83
C ILE A 470 -23.53 12.13 -10.49
N GLU A 471 -23.13 13.34 -10.89
CA GLU A 471 -23.87 14.57 -10.64
C GLU A 471 -25.27 14.56 -11.29
N GLU A 472 -25.40 13.96 -12.47
CA GLU A 472 -26.69 13.79 -13.15
C GLU A 472 -27.61 12.83 -12.39
N ILE A 473 -27.11 11.69 -11.92
CA ILE A 473 -27.86 10.73 -11.09
C ILE A 473 -28.30 11.38 -9.78
N GLU A 474 -27.40 12.04 -9.08
CA GLU A 474 -27.71 12.72 -7.82
C GLU A 474 -28.81 13.78 -8.02
N ARG A 475 -28.68 14.63 -9.02
CA ARG A 475 -29.67 15.67 -9.35
C ARG A 475 -31.03 15.05 -9.69
N PHE A 476 -31.04 13.96 -10.44
CA PHE A 476 -32.27 13.24 -10.75
C PHE A 476 -32.91 12.72 -9.44
N CYS A 477 -32.17 12.04 -8.58
CA CYS A 477 -32.68 11.50 -7.31
C CYS A 477 -33.20 12.60 -6.37
N GLN A 478 -32.55 13.75 -6.31
CA GLN A 478 -32.95 14.90 -5.50
C GLN A 478 -34.23 15.59 -6.00
N THR A 479 -34.51 15.51 -7.29
CA THR A 479 -35.66 16.22 -7.88
C THR A 479 -36.83 15.31 -8.17
N PHE A 480 -36.63 14.03 -8.43
CA PHE A 480 -37.68 13.09 -8.85
C PHE A 480 -38.64 12.74 -7.70
N PRO A 481 -39.97 13.05 -7.86
CA PRO A 481 -40.95 12.81 -6.82
C PRO A 481 -41.50 11.38 -6.88
N ILE A 482 -41.54 10.70 -5.77
CA ILE A 482 -42.14 9.36 -5.60
C ILE A 482 -43.50 9.48 -4.92
N LYS A 483 -44.51 8.82 -5.50
CA LYS A 483 -45.88 8.77 -4.94
C LYS A 483 -46.13 7.43 -4.27
N PRO A 484 -46.74 7.40 -3.04
CA PRO A 484 -46.94 6.18 -2.27
C PRO A 484 -47.65 5.06 -3.06
N ARG A 485 -48.70 5.41 -3.80
CA ARG A 485 -49.52 4.46 -4.58
C ARG A 485 -48.74 3.70 -5.67
N LEU A 486 -47.58 4.22 -6.12
CA LEU A 486 -46.80 3.63 -7.20
C LEU A 486 -45.72 2.70 -6.69
N ILE A 487 -45.28 2.85 -5.42
CA ILE A 487 -44.10 2.17 -4.93
C ILE A 487 -44.33 1.35 -3.65
N ASN A 488 -45.41 1.61 -2.88
CA ASN A 488 -45.61 0.95 -1.57
C ASN A 488 -45.62 -0.58 -1.64
N GLY A 489 -46.27 -1.16 -2.66
CA GLY A 489 -46.27 -2.60 -2.85
C GLY A 489 -44.86 -3.16 -3.08
N ALA A 490 -44.01 -2.44 -3.81
CA ALA A 490 -42.61 -2.83 -3.99
C ALA A 490 -41.76 -2.64 -2.71
N LEU A 491 -42.00 -1.54 -1.96
CA LEU A 491 -41.34 -1.29 -0.69
C LEU A 491 -41.62 -2.40 0.33
N GLU A 492 -42.89 -2.82 0.45
CA GLU A 492 -43.28 -3.92 1.32
C GLU A 492 -42.59 -5.24 0.91
N ALA A 493 -42.56 -5.54 -0.40
CA ALA A 493 -41.87 -6.71 -0.93
C ALA A 493 -40.35 -6.71 -0.65
N MET A 494 -39.75 -5.52 -0.59
CA MET A 494 -38.33 -5.30 -0.24
C MET A 494 -38.06 -5.23 1.28
N GLY A 495 -39.12 -5.37 2.11
CA GLY A 495 -39.01 -5.27 3.57
C GLY A 495 -38.81 -3.83 4.09
N SER A 496 -39.17 -2.82 3.29
CA SER A 496 -39.10 -1.40 3.67
C SER A 496 -40.48 -0.86 4.07
N THR A 497 -40.47 0.14 4.96
CA THR A 497 -41.70 0.77 5.45
C THR A 497 -42.41 1.52 4.33
N PRO A 498 -43.75 1.30 4.10
CA PRO A 498 -44.52 2.04 3.15
C PRO A 498 -44.53 3.55 3.39
N LEU A 499 -44.62 4.33 2.33
CA LEU A 499 -44.73 5.78 2.40
C LEU A 499 -46.16 6.21 2.77
N VAL A 500 -46.27 7.18 3.69
CA VAL A 500 -47.54 7.85 4.00
C VAL A 500 -47.77 9.03 3.06
N TYR A 501 -46.72 9.76 2.76
CA TYR A 501 -46.71 10.93 1.87
C TYR A 501 -45.67 10.72 0.78
N GLY A 502 -45.79 11.51 -0.31
CA GLY A 502 -44.77 11.55 -1.37
C GLY A 502 -43.42 12.05 -0.82
N CYS A 503 -42.35 11.52 -1.35
CA CYS A 503 -40.99 11.93 -1.01
C CYS A 503 -40.13 12.06 -2.29
N LYS A 504 -38.87 12.43 -2.17
CA LYS A 504 -37.90 12.37 -3.25
C LYS A 504 -37.28 10.98 -3.36
N LEU A 505 -36.75 10.64 -4.52
CA LEU A 505 -36.11 9.34 -4.73
C LEU A 505 -34.87 9.19 -3.83
N GLU A 506 -34.12 10.27 -3.59
CA GLU A 506 -32.96 10.25 -2.65
C GLU A 506 -33.37 9.82 -1.24
N ASP A 507 -34.58 10.20 -0.76
CA ASP A 507 -35.07 9.80 0.56
C ASP A 507 -35.24 8.27 0.69
N LEU A 508 -35.57 7.59 -0.40
CA LEU A 508 -35.65 6.13 -0.45
C LEU A 508 -34.27 5.49 -0.51
N ILE A 509 -33.34 6.04 -1.30
CA ILE A 509 -31.97 5.53 -1.41
C ILE A 509 -31.27 5.59 -0.04
N THR A 510 -31.56 6.59 0.80
CA THR A 510 -30.96 6.71 2.14
C THR A 510 -31.38 5.62 3.12
N ARG A 511 -32.43 4.84 2.82
CA ARG A 511 -32.88 3.74 3.68
C ARG A 511 -31.89 2.57 3.62
N PRO A 512 -31.53 1.95 4.76
CA PRO A 512 -30.53 0.87 4.79
C PRO A 512 -30.85 -0.35 3.93
N GLU A 513 -32.12 -0.72 3.85
CA GLU A 513 -32.61 -1.89 3.12
C GLU A 513 -32.76 -1.67 1.60
N LEU A 514 -32.69 -0.42 1.13
CA LEU A 514 -32.82 -0.05 -0.28
C LEU A 514 -31.47 0.35 -0.88
N ASN A 515 -31.33 0.13 -2.17
CA ASN A 515 -30.20 0.57 -2.97
C ASN A 515 -30.68 0.96 -4.39
N ILE A 516 -29.80 1.54 -5.19
CA ILE A 516 -30.12 1.96 -6.56
C ILE A 516 -30.57 0.77 -7.40
N ASP A 517 -29.96 -0.41 -7.27
CA ASP A 517 -30.32 -1.61 -8.05
C ASP A 517 -31.76 -2.04 -7.81
N LYS A 518 -32.16 -2.15 -6.53
CA LYS A 518 -33.55 -2.51 -6.17
C LYS A 518 -34.56 -1.47 -6.66
N LEU A 519 -34.21 -0.19 -6.58
CA LEU A 519 -35.09 0.89 -7.00
C LEU A 519 -35.16 1.00 -8.53
N GLU A 520 -34.11 0.67 -9.26
CA GLU A 520 -34.11 0.58 -10.72
C GLU A 520 -35.13 -0.44 -11.25
N GLU A 521 -35.35 -1.53 -10.54
CA GLU A 521 -36.34 -2.55 -10.94
C GLU A 521 -37.80 -2.06 -10.87
N VAL A 522 -38.05 -1.06 -10.03
CA VAL A 522 -39.44 -0.60 -9.72
C VAL A 522 -39.71 0.87 -10.09
N VAL A 523 -38.71 1.61 -10.50
CA VAL A 523 -38.78 3.00 -10.95
C VAL A 523 -38.26 3.09 -12.39
N PRO A 524 -39.13 2.99 -13.39
CA PRO A 524 -38.71 2.98 -14.81
C PRO A 524 -37.91 4.22 -15.23
N GLU A 525 -38.23 5.39 -14.68
CA GLU A 525 -37.52 6.62 -14.98
C GLU A 525 -36.08 6.62 -14.45
N LEU A 526 -35.84 5.97 -13.31
CA LEU A 526 -34.47 5.74 -12.80
C LEU A 526 -33.70 4.82 -13.75
N LYS A 527 -34.34 3.74 -14.19
CA LYS A 527 -33.75 2.80 -15.15
C LYS A 527 -33.34 3.51 -16.43
N GLU A 528 -34.23 4.37 -16.98
CA GLU A 528 -33.94 5.16 -18.20
C GLU A 528 -32.70 6.06 -18.00
N GLN A 529 -32.54 6.69 -16.84
CA GLN A 529 -31.31 7.47 -16.52
C GLN A 529 -30.07 6.61 -16.47
N LEU A 530 -30.16 5.44 -15.80
CA LEU A 530 -29.03 4.53 -15.65
C LEU A 530 -28.64 3.82 -16.96
N ASP A 531 -29.59 3.59 -17.88
CA ASP A 531 -29.35 3.02 -19.22
C ASP A 531 -28.58 3.97 -20.14
N ARG A 532 -28.48 5.24 -19.81
CA ARG A 532 -27.70 6.27 -20.55
C ARG A 532 -26.23 6.33 -20.07
N LEU A 533 -25.90 5.64 -18.97
CA LEU A 533 -24.55 5.70 -18.43
C LEU A 533 -23.52 5.12 -19.39
N PRO A 534 -22.30 5.68 -19.39
CA PRO A 534 -21.19 5.17 -20.18
C PRO A 534 -20.71 3.79 -19.65
N ASN A 535 -19.66 3.28 -20.25
CA ASN A 535 -18.99 2.06 -19.78
C ASN A 535 -18.71 2.14 -18.26
N ARG A 536 -18.73 0.98 -17.55
CA ARG A 536 -18.54 0.89 -16.11
C ARG A 536 -19.71 1.45 -15.26
N ARG A 537 -20.91 1.26 -15.77
CA ARG A 537 -22.17 1.65 -15.14
C ARG A 537 -22.23 1.31 -13.65
N GLU A 538 -21.78 0.10 -13.24
CA GLU A 538 -21.84 -0.35 -11.85
C GLU A 538 -20.97 0.49 -10.92
N GLU A 539 -19.80 0.90 -11.37
CA GLU A 539 -18.92 1.78 -10.60
C GLU A 539 -19.52 3.19 -10.38
N ILE A 540 -20.19 3.73 -11.43
CA ILE A 540 -20.85 5.02 -11.35
C ILE A 540 -22.08 4.95 -10.42
N LYS A 541 -22.88 3.87 -10.52
CA LYS A 541 -24.03 3.62 -9.64
C LYS A 541 -23.61 3.52 -8.19
N GLU A 542 -22.58 2.71 -7.91
CA GLU A 542 -22.03 2.54 -6.55
C GLU A 542 -21.57 3.88 -5.97
N ALA A 543 -20.83 4.68 -6.74
CA ALA A 543 -20.34 5.98 -6.30
C ALA A 543 -21.51 6.94 -6.00
N ALA A 544 -22.49 7.02 -6.88
CA ALA A 544 -23.68 7.87 -6.67
C ALA A 544 -24.49 7.44 -5.43
N GLU A 545 -24.69 6.14 -5.25
CA GLU A 545 -25.38 5.61 -4.06
C GLU A 545 -24.65 5.95 -2.77
N VAL A 546 -23.34 5.76 -2.74
CA VAL A 546 -22.51 6.09 -1.57
C VAL A 546 -22.57 7.59 -1.27
N HIS A 547 -22.49 8.44 -2.28
CA HIS A 547 -22.61 9.89 -2.10
C HIS A 547 -23.95 10.27 -1.50
N ILE A 548 -25.06 9.74 -2.02
CA ILE A 548 -26.41 10.03 -1.51
C ILE A 548 -26.56 9.54 -0.06
N LYS A 549 -26.20 8.29 0.22
CA LYS A 549 -26.38 7.69 1.55
C LYS A 549 -25.53 8.32 2.63
N TYR A 550 -24.30 8.71 2.30
CA TYR A 550 -23.32 9.17 3.27
C TYR A 550 -23.06 10.67 3.23
N LYS A 551 -23.83 11.45 2.45
CA LYS A 551 -23.70 12.90 2.28
C LYS A 551 -23.49 13.65 3.61
N GLY A 552 -24.39 13.46 4.56
CA GLY A 552 -24.30 14.13 5.85
C GLY A 552 -23.12 13.71 6.73
N TYR A 553 -22.58 12.49 6.55
CA TYR A 553 -21.36 12.06 7.22
C TYR A 553 -20.14 12.69 6.56
N ILE A 554 -20.08 12.70 5.24
CA ILE A 554 -19.00 13.29 4.43
C ILE A 554 -18.87 14.78 4.74
N GLU A 555 -19.99 15.52 4.76
CA GLU A 555 -20.00 16.96 5.07
C GLU A 555 -19.48 17.25 6.47
N ARG A 556 -19.93 16.49 7.47
CA ARG A 556 -19.44 16.66 8.85
C ARG A 556 -17.95 16.38 8.98
N GLU A 557 -17.45 15.33 8.33
CA GLU A 557 -16.04 14.96 8.36
C GLU A 557 -15.17 16.02 7.66
N ARG A 558 -15.65 16.61 6.56
CA ARG A 558 -14.96 17.73 5.90
C ARG A 558 -14.80 18.93 6.81
N ILE A 559 -15.85 19.29 7.57
CA ILE A 559 -15.76 20.40 8.54
C ILE A 559 -14.69 20.12 9.61
N VAL A 560 -14.54 18.86 10.04
CA VAL A 560 -13.50 18.46 11.00
C VAL A 560 -12.12 18.56 10.35
N ALA A 561 -11.95 18.03 9.13
CA ALA A 561 -10.72 18.11 8.37
C ALA A 561 -10.27 19.56 8.13
N ASP A 562 -11.19 20.44 7.72
CA ASP A 562 -10.91 21.88 7.51
C ASP A 562 -10.40 22.59 8.78
N LYS A 563 -10.89 22.20 9.96
CA LYS A 563 -10.37 22.72 11.23
C LYS A 563 -8.93 22.28 11.46
N MET A 564 -8.58 21.04 11.12
CA MET A 564 -7.22 20.53 11.26
C MET A 564 -6.26 21.16 10.25
N HIS A 565 -6.71 21.46 9.03
CA HIS A 565 -5.92 22.22 8.05
C HIS A 565 -5.46 23.59 8.57
N ARG A 566 -6.25 24.24 9.43
CA ARG A 566 -5.82 25.49 10.08
C ARG A 566 -4.59 25.28 10.94
N LEU A 567 -4.49 24.13 11.63
CA LEU A 567 -3.30 23.78 12.42
C LEU A 567 -2.12 23.35 11.53
N GLU A 568 -2.36 22.76 10.35
CA GLU A 568 -1.31 22.47 9.35
C GLU A 568 -0.66 23.75 8.81
N ASN A 569 -1.42 24.83 8.71
CA ASN A 569 -0.91 26.12 8.24
C ASN A 569 -0.15 26.90 9.33
N ILE A 570 -0.11 26.41 10.57
CA ILE A 570 0.64 27.04 11.67
C ILE A 570 2.03 26.40 11.72
N ARG A 571 3.00 27.06 11.11
CA ARG A 571 4.40 26.64 11.15
C ARG A 571 5.00 26.90 12.52
N ILE A 572 5.68 25.90 13.08
CA ILE A 572 6.32 25.97 14.40
C ILE A 572 7.80 25.53 14.36
N LYS A 573 8.29 25.06 13.22
CA LYS A 573 9.66 24.59 13.05
C LYS A 573 10.64 25.70 13.42
N ASP A 574 11.63 25.35 14.27
CA ASP A 574 12.68 26.25 14.75
C ASP A 574 12.16 27.50 15.49
N HIS A 575 10.84 27.54 15.81
CA HIS A 575 10.21 28.67 16.51
C HIS A 575 10.39 28.59 18.02
N PHE A 576 10.59 27.37 18.54
CA PHE A 576 10.67 27.12 19.97
C PHE A 576 11.92 26.32 20.36
N ASN A 577 12.56 26.73 21.46
CA ASN A 577 13.41 25.82 22.21
C ASN A 577 12.54 25.03 23.18
N TYR A 578 12.04 23.87 22.74
CA TYR A 578 11.09 23.06 23.53
C TYR A 578 11.64 22.66 24.89
N ASN A 579 12.95 22.52 25.06
CA ASN A 579 13.56 22.16 26.35
C ASN A 579 13.37 23.23 27.41
N GLU A 580 13.21 24.50 27.03
CA GLU A 580 13.01 25.64 27.93
C GLU A 580 11.54 25.85 28.29
N LEU A 581 10.59 25.24 27.59
CA LEU A 581 9.15 25.41 27.80
C LEU A 581 8.65 24.53 28.95
N GLN A 582 8.77 25.01 30.17
CA GLN A 582 8.35 24.28 31.38
C GLN A 582 6.82 24.02 31.46
N GLN A 583 6.02 24.74 30.68
CA GLN A 583 4.57 24.56 30.59
C GLN A 583 4.18 23.29 29.80
N LEU A 584 5.10 22.75 29.03
CA LEU A 584 4.91 21.46 28.33
C LEU A 584 5.24 20.30 29.28
N SER A 585 4.58 19.16 29.07
CA SER A 585 4.94 17.92 29.74
C SER A 585 6.38 17.49 29.40
N THR A 586 7.04 16.78 30.30
CA THR A 586 8.43 16.32 30.08
C THR A 586 8.54 15.45 28.82
N GLU A 587 7.55 14.58 28.60
CA GLU A 587 7.50 13.71 27.42
C GLU A 587 7.31 14.55 26.15
N ALA A 588 6.39 15.51 26.13
CA ALA A 588 6.17 16.39 24.99
C ALA A 588 7.45 17.18 24.65
N ARG A 589 8.15 17.73 25.63
CA ARG A 589 9.43 18.44 25.40
C ARG A 589 10.46 17.57 24.71
N GLN A 590 10.67 16.35 25.19
CA GLN A 590 11.63 15.41 24.62
C GLN A 590 11.25 15.03 23.18
N LYS A 591 9.98 14.70 22.94
CA LYS A 591 9.47 14.30 21.62
C LYS A 591 9.50 15.44 20.61
N LEU A 592 9.03 16.63 21.00
CA LEU A 592 9.05 17.81 20.13
C LEU A 592 10.49 18.24 19.80
N THR A 593 11.42 18.15 20.75
CA THR A 593 12.84 18.44 20.50
C THR A 593 13.45 17.44 19.52
N ALA A 594 13.17 16.15 19.68
CA ALA A 594 13.72 15.10 18.82
C ALA A 594 13.18 15.15 17.39
N ILE A 595 11.88 15.42 17.22
CA ILE A 595 11.18 15.38 15.93
C ILE A 595 11.24 16.72 15.21
N ASN A 596 11.23 17.85 15.95
CA ASN A 596 11.18 19.22 15.45
C ASN A 596 10.11 19.39 14.36
N PRO A 597 8.81 19.22 14.69
CA PRO A 597 7.73 19.22 13.72
C PRO A 597 7.61 20.55 12.98
N GLU A 598 7.23 20.50 11.71
CA GLU A 598 7.11 21.70 10.86
C GLU A 598 5.86 22.51 11.21
N THR A 599 4.77 21.81 11.61
CA THR A 599 3.48 22.44 11.86
C THR A 599 2.89 22.02 13.21
N LEU A 600 1.94 22.80 13.70
CA LEU A 600 1.25 22.51 14.95
C LEU A 600 0.39 21.24 14.87
N ALA A 601 -0.18 20.96 13.69
CA ALA A 601 -0.90 19.70 13.46
C ALA A 601 0.03 18.49 13.52
N GLN A 602 1.24 18.58 12.98
CA GLN A 602 2.25 17.51 13.13
C GLN A 602 2.60 17.30 14.60
N ALA A 603 2.81 18.38 15.35
CA ALA A 603 3.05 18.29 16.78
C ALA A 603 1.93 17.56 17.52
N SER A 604 0.66 17.82 17.17
CA SER A 604 -0.51 17.19 17.81
C SER A 604 -0.62 15.69 17.56
N ARG A 605 0.02 15.17 16.50
CA ARG A 605 0.02 13.74 16.15
C ARG A 605 1.17 12.95 16.76
N ILE A 606 2.11 13.62 17.42
CA ILE A 606 3.25 12.95 18.06
C ILE A 606 2.76 12.22 19.33
N PRO A 607 2.96 10.91 19.45
CA PRO A 607 2.63 10.17 20.66
C PRO A 607 3.35 10.76 21.88
N GLY A 608 2.59 11.08 22.93
CA GLY A 608 3.12 11.74 24.12
C GLY A 608 2.99 13.26 24.12
N VAL A 609 2.50 13.88 23.04
CA VAL A 609 2.08 15.29 23.01
C VAL A 609 0.57 15.36 23.22
N SER A 610 0.15 16.00 24.32
CA SER A 610 -1.26 16.09 24.70
C SER A 610 -1.96 17.31 24.09
N PRO A 611 -3.31 17.34 24.01
CA PRO A 611 -4.04 18.54 23.62
C PRO A 611 -3.70 19.77 24.47
N SER A 612 -3.35 19.58 25.75
CA SER A 612 -2.88 20.65 26.62
C SER A 612 -1.56 21.24 26.17
N ASP A 613 -0.61 20.39 25.74
CA ASP A 613 0.67 20.84 25.20
C ASP A 613 0.48 21.66 23.92
N ILE A 614 -0.44 21.24 23.04
CA ILE A 614 -0.80 21.99 21.82
C ILE A 614 -1.40 23.35 22.14
N ASN A 615 -2.29 23.43 23.15
CA ASN A 615 -2.84 24.70 23.58
C ASN A 615 -1.76 25.66 24.15
N VAL A 616 -0.76 25.12 24.85
CA VAL A 616 0.40 25.92 25.30
C VAL A 616 1.14 26.50 24.10
N LEU A 617 1.40 25.71 23.08
CA LEU A 617 2.08 26.19 21.85
C LEU A 617 1.24 27.25 21.13
N LEU A 618 -0.10 27.09 21.05
CA LEU A 618 -1.00 28.08 20.46
C LEU A 618 -0.93 29.41 21.21
N VAL A 619 -1.00 29.38 22.54
CA VAL A 619 -0.89 30.59 23.37
C VAL A 619 0.45 31.29 23.18
N LEU A 620 1.56 30.53 23.11
CA LEU A 620 2.89 31.09 22.86
C LEU A 620 3.05 31.71 21.46
N LEU A 621 2.24 31.25 20.47
CA LEU A 621 2.15 31.85 19.16
C LEU A 621 1.21 33.08 19.09
N GLY A 622 0.58 33.46 20.21
CA GLY A 622 -0.37 34.56 20.24
C GLY A 622 -1.71 34.27 19.54
N ARG A 623 -2.12 33.01 19.51
CA ARG A 623 -3.34 32.53 18.82
C ARG A 623 -4.31 31.82 19.76
#